data_49d909aaaf1b7844ad8acc17fa78d762
#
_entry.id   49d909aaaf1b7844ad8acc17fa78d762
#
_cell.length_a   1.000
_cell.length_b   1.000
_cell.length_c   1.000
_cell.angle_alpha   90.00
_cell.angle_beta   90.00
_cell.angle_gamma   90.00
#
_symmetry.space_group_name_H-M   'P 1'
#
loop_
_entity.id
_entity.type
_entity.pdbx_description
1 polymer ?
#
loop_
_entity_poly.entity_id
_entity_poly.type
_entity_poly.pdbx_seq_one_letter_code
_entity_poly.pdbx_strand_id
1 'polypeptide(L)'
;MPSICQGTWDCQICPKAVSNAITHVIYQRGFHKPAQKCEENLILFLMKGEILVNSKEYAGTMLKEGEFILQAIGSMFEMLAMTECECIYYRFIQPELFCDFRFNHIMKEVSPPLIYTPLKIIPELQYFLNGSITYLKGDKVCRDLLSLKRKELAFVLGYYYSDYDLSSLVHPLSKYVNSFQYFVIQNYKKVKTVEELAQLGGILLVHSVVSSITSFMNLFMNGCWRDVKRALWTT
;
A
#
# COMPACT_ATOMS: atom_id res chain seq x y z
N MET A 1 -26.05 -2.12 -14.75
CA MET A 1 -24.83 -2.65 -15.36
C MET A 1 -23.83 -1.52 -15.43
N PRO A 2 -22.63 -1.61 -14.88
CA PRO A 2 -21.63 -0.59 -15.10
C PRO A 2 -21.29 -0.57 -16.59
N SER A 3 -21.34 0.59 -17.22
CA SER A 3 -20.97 0.77 -18.61
C SER A 3 -19.49 0.42 -18.78
N ILE A 4 -19.24 -0.65 -19.52
CA ILE A 4 -17.89 -0.96 -20.00
C ILE A 4 -17.46 0.23 -20.85
N CYS A 5 -16.34 0.86 -20.54
CA CYS A 5 -15.76 1.89 -21.37
C CYS A 5 -15.61 1.34 -22.79
N GLN A 6 -16.50 1.70 -23.69
CA GLN A 6 -16.36 1.35 -25.10
C GLN A 6 -15.19 2.15 -25.66
N GLY A 7 -14.03 1.54 -25.67
CA GLY A 7 -12.88 1.65 -26.56
C GLY A 7 -12.47 2.96 -27.22
N THR A 8 -13.02 4.10 -26.87
CA THR A 8 -12.48 5.39 -27.28
C THR A 8 -11.52 5.87 -26.20
N TRP A 9 -10.27 5.95 -26.55
CA TRP A 9 -9.13 6.31 -25.70
C TRP A 9 -9.23 7.71 -25.04
N ASP A 10 -10.27 8.46 -25.32
CA ASP A 10 -10.70 9.69 -24.66
C ASP A 10 -11.91 9.41 -23.74
N CYS A 11 -11.73 8.55 -22.77
CA CYS A 11 -12.76 8.35 -21.75
C CYS A 11 -12.89 9.61 -20.88
N GLN A 12 -13.71 10.55 -21.30
CA GLN A 12 -14.06 11.73 -20.49
C GLN A 12 -14.89 11.37 -19.25
N ILE A 13 -15.41 10.13 -19.18
CA ILE A 13 -16.29 9.63 -18.11
C ILE A 13 -15.44 9.08 -16.93
N CYS A 14 -14.25 8.55 -17.20
CA CYS A 14 -13.32 8.20 -16.13
C CYS A 14 -12.55 9.44 -15.74
N PRO A 15 -12.79 10.03 -14.56
CA PRO A 15 -11.89 11.07 -14.06
C PRO A 15 -10.49 10.47 -14.12
N LYS A 16 -9.56 11.15 -14.80
CA LYS A 16 -8.13 10.77 -14.82
C LYS A 16 -7.78 10.46 -13.38
N ALA A 17 -7.63 9.19 -13.07
CA ALA A 17 -7.25 8.81 -11.73
C ALA A 17 -5.83 9.33 -11.56
N VAL A 18 -5.71 10.49 -10.93
CA VAL A 18 -4.45 10.94 -10.34
C VAL A 18 -4.20 10.01 -9.16
N SER A 19 -4.06 8.73 -9.49
CA SER A 19 -3.78 7.70 -8.55
C SER A 19 -2.27 7.49 -8.60
N ASN A 20 -1.57 8.04 -7.62
CA ASN A 20 -0.19 7.70 -7.33
C ASN A 20 -0.03 6.23 -6.86
N ALA A 21 -1.05 5.38 -7.09
CA ALA A 21 -1.06 4.01 -6.60
C ALA A 21 0.10 3.18 -7.18
N ILE A 22 0.37 3.35 -8.47
CA ILE A 22 1.55 2.75 -9.12
C ILE A 22 2.32 3.88 -9.80
N THR A 23 3.61 4.00 -9.49
CA THR A 23 4.48 5.01 -10.13
C THR A 23 5.80 4.38 -10.52
N HIS A 24 6.31 4.79 -11.69
CA HIS A 24 7.61 4.42 -12.19
C HIS A 24 8.54 5.64 -12.09
N VAL A 25 9.71 5.45 -11.48
CA VAL A 25 10.64 6.55 -11.19
C VAL A 25 12.06 6.09 -11.47
N ILE A 26 12.87 6.97 -12.09
CA ILE A 26 14.29 6.77 -12.25
C ILE A 26 15.02 7.76 -11.35
N TYR A 27 15.91 7.25 -10.50
CA TYR A 27 16.76 8.04 -9.63
C TYR A 27 18.20 8.04 -10.13
N GLN A 28 18.80 9.20 -10.16
CA GLN A 28 20.22 9.30 -10.45
C GLN A 28 21.05 8.87 -9.23
N ARG A 29 22.26 8.38 -9.47
CA ARG A 29 23.22 8.07 -8.40
C ARG A 29 23.36 9.24 -7.43
N GLY A 30 23.35 8.97 -6.15
CA GLY A 30 23.46 9.97 -5.09
C GLY A 30 22.13 10.64 -4.72
N PHE A 31 21.01 10.29 -5.38
CA PHE A 31 19.70 10.78 -4.92
C PHE A 31 19.45 10.29 -3.50
N HIS A 32 19.21 11.22 -2.59
CA HIS A 32 18.93 10.95 -1.19
C HIS A 32 17.52 11.44 -0.84
N LYS A 33 16.70 10.51 -0.37
CA LYS A 33 15.43 10.81 0.26
C LYS A 33 15.62 10.72 1.76
N PRO A 34 15.59 11.85 2.50
CA PRO A 34 15.82 11.84 3.95
C PRO A 34 14.73 11.07 4.68
N ALA A 35 15.04 10.65 5.91
CA ALA A 35 14.12 9.92 6.76
C ALA A 35 12.82 10.70 6.93
N GLN A 36 11.73 10.12 6.47
CA GLN A 36 10.38 10.69 6.59
C GLN A 36 9.35 9.61 6.90
N LYS A 37 8.27 10.02 7.54
CA LYS A 37 7.17 9.12 7.88
C LYS A 37 6.41 8.73 6.60
N CYS A 38 6.17 7.43 6.41
CA CYS A 38 5.35 6.93 5.30
C CYS A 38 3.88 7.27 5.56
N GLU A 39 3.26 7.98 4.64
CA GLU A 39 1.83 8.33 4.70
C GLU A 39 0.91 7.23 4.18
N GLU A 40 1.47 6.26 3.47
CA GLU A 40 0.77 5.11 2.87
C GLU A 40 1.65 3.88 3.01
N ASN A 41 1.05 2.70 2.94
CA ASN A 41 1.82 1.48 2.74
C ASN A 41 2.43 1.52 1.35
N LEU A 42 3.68 1.09 1.24
CA LEU A 42 4.48 1.22 0.04
C LEU A 42 5.24 -0.07 -0.24
N ILE A 43 5.06 -0.67 -1.42
CA ILE A 43 6.00 -1.66 -1.93
C ILE A 43 6.94 -0.94 -2.91
N LEU A 44 8.23 -1.09 -2.67
CA LEU A 44 9.30 -0.62 -3.54
C LEU A 44 9.90 -1.82 -4.27
N PHE A 45 9.71 -1.87 -5.57
CA PHE A 45 10.34 -2.82 -6.48
C PHE A 45 11.55 -2.15 -7.14
N LEU A 46 12.74 -2.73 -6.98
CA LEU A 46 13.96 -2.24 -7.63
C LEU A 46 14.20 -3.04 -8.90
N MET A 47 13.92 -2.40 -10.04
CA MET A 47 14.05 -3.00 -11.37
C MET A 47 15.48 -2.98 -11.87
N LYS A 48 16.27 -1.97 -11.47
CA LYS A 48 17.67 -1.80 -11.85
C LYS A 48 18.41 -1.00 -10.78
N GLY A 49 19.68 -1.33 -10.55
CA GLY A 49 20.58 -0.60 -9.69
C GLY A 49 20.65 -1.10 -8.25
N GLU A 50 21.12 -0.23 -7.35
CA GLU A 50 21.29 -0.52 -5.92
C GLU A 50 20.85 0.68 -5.08
N ILE A 51 20.09 0.42 -4.02
CA ILE A 51 19.58 1.41 -3.08
C ILE A 51 19.92 0.99 -1.65
N LEU A 52 20.57 1.87 -0.91
CA LEU A 52 20.67 1.73 0.54
C LEU A 52 19.38 2.21 1.17
N VAL A 53 18.69 1.35 1.89
CA VAL A 53 17.45 1.67 2.61
C VAL A 53 17.68 1.61 4.11
N ASN A 54 17.00 2.50 4.82
CA ASN A 54 17.06 2.55 6.27
C ASN A 54 15.63 2.75 6.81
N SER A 55 15.15 1.74 7.51
CA SER A 55 13.87 1.76 8.22
C SER A 55 13.98 0.82 9.43
N LYS A 56 12.90 0.72 10.20
CA LYS A 56 12.86 -0.17 11.35
C LYS A 56 13.08 -1.64 10.95
N GLU A 57 12.44 -2.06 9.86
CA GLU A 57 12.46 -3.43 9.35
C GLU A 57 13.74 -3.71 8.53
N TYR A 58 14.24 -2.70 7.82
CA TYR A 58 15.37 -2.81 6.89
C TYR A 58 16.48 -1.80 7.27
N ALA A 59 17.02 -1.95 8.46
CA ALA A 59 18.08 -1.05 8.95
C ALA A 59 19.40 -1.26 8.18
N GLY A 60 19.83 -0.22 7.44
CA GLY A 60 21.08 -0.26 6.68
C GLY A 60 21.11 -1.35 5.60
N THR A 61 19.96 -1.71 5.04
CA THR A 61 19.86 -2.80 4.07
C THR A 61 20.16 -2.32 2.66
N MET A 62 21.04 -3.01 1.94
CA MET A 62 21.28 -2.79 0.52
C MET A 62 20.23 -3.57 -0.28
N LEU A 63 19.30 -2.84 -0.89
CA LEU A 63 18.33 -3.38 -1.85
C LEU A 63 19.02 -3.46 -3.21
N LYS A 64 18.98 -4.62 -3.85
CA LYS A 64 19.62 -4.90 -5.14
C LYS A 64 18.60 -5.04 -6.26
N GLU A 65 19.08 -4.92 -7.49
CA GLU A 65 18.29 -5.22 -8.68
C GLU A 65 17.54 -6.55 -8.57
N GLY A 66 16.27 -6.55 -8.94
CA GLY A 66 15.41 -7.73 -8.83
C GLY A 66 14.94 -8.04 -7.42
N GLU A 67 14.97 -7.07 -6.51
CA GLU A 67 14.47 -7.21 -5.14
C GLU A 67 13.36 -6.21 -4.85
N PHE A 68 12.55 -6.52 -3.83
CA PHE A 68 11.53 -5.62 -3.35
C PHE A 68 11.32 -5.70 -1.85
N ILE A 69 10.80 -4.63 -1.27
CA ILE A 69 10.48 -4.48 0.15
C ILE A 69 9.13 -3.81 0.32
N LEU A 70 8.53 -3.98 1.50
CA LEU A 70 7.36 -3.22 1.92
C LEU A 70 7.71 -2.29 3.08
N GLN A 71 7.25 -1.06 3.00
CA GLN A 71 7.26 -0.09 4.10
C GLN A 71 5.82 0.17 4.55
N ALA A 72 5.56 -0.05 5.82
CA ALA A 72 4.25 0.17 6.38
C ALA A 72 3.99 1.67 6.61
N ILE A 73 2.73 2.04 6.50
CA ILE A 73 2.25 3.37 6.89
C ILE A 73 2.71 3.71 8.32
N GLY A 74 3.16 4.93 8.53
CA GLY A 74 3.66 5.41 9.83
C GLY A 74 5.10 5.04 10.15
N SER A 75 5.75 4.16 9.37
CA SER A 75 7.18 3.86 9.55
C SER A 75 8.06 5.01 9.05
N MET A 76 9.23 5.18 9.66
CA MET A 76 10.26 6.07 9.13
C MET A 76 11.00 5.35 8.01
N PHE A 77 11.18 6.02 6.88
CA PHE A 77 11.84 5.47 5.71
C PHE A 77 12.81 6.48 5.10
N GLU A 78 14.03 6.03 4.90
CA GLU A 78 15.11 6.76 4.25
C GLU A 78 15.68 5.90 3.13
N MET A 79 16.13 6.53 2.05
CA MET A 79 16.81 5.82 0.96
C MET A 79 17.89 6.67 0.29
N LEU A 80 18.97 6.00 -0.14
CA LEU A 80 20.06 6.57 -0.92
C LEU A 80 20.34 5.71 -2.16
N ALA A 81 20.22 6.28 -3.34
CA ALA A 81 20.56 5.61 -4.60
C ALA A 81 22.08 5.50 -4.76
N MET A 82 22.61 4.30 -4.70
CA MET A 82 24.05 4.02 -4.81
C MET A 82 24.52 4.01 -6.26
N THR A 83 23.61 3.68 -7.17
CA THR A 83 23.78 3.73 -8.63
C THR A 83 22.61 4.49 -9.25
N GLU A 84 22.55 4.59 -10.59
CA GLU A 84 21.30 4.92 -11.26
C GLU A 84 20.30 3.78 -11.01
N CYS A 85 19.09 4.12 -10.55
CA CYS A 85 18.09 3.16 -10.10
C CYS A 85 16.77 3.34 -10.85
N GLU A 86 16.18 2.23 -11.30
CA GLU A 86 14.84 2.19 -11.85
C GLU A 86 13.92 1.52 -10.84
N CYS A 87 12.88 2.25 -10.38
CA CYS A 87 12.00 1.84 -9.31
C CYS A 87 10.54 1.85 -9.74
N ILE A 88 9.78 0.88 -9.26
CA ILE A 88 8.33 0.92 -9.28
C ILE A 88 7.84 0.98 -7.84
N TYR A 89 6.96 1.94 -7.57
CA TYR A 89 6.27 2.07 -6.30
C TYR A 89 4.84 1.62 -6.46
N TYR A 90 4.40 0.77 -5.55
CA TYR A 90 2.99 0.41 -5.38
C TYR A 90 2.52 0.92 -4.02
N ARG A 91 1.57 1.86 -4.01
CA ARG A 91 1.03 2.49 -2.80
C ARG A 91 -0.39 2.05 -2.55
N PHE A 92 -0.70 1.80 -1.28
CA PHE A 92 -2.03 1.38 -0.86
C PHE A 92 -2.27 1.76 0.60
N ILE A 93 -3.52 1.92 0.96
CA ILE A 93 -3.92 2.18 2.35
C ILE A 93 -4.42 0.90 3.00
N GLN A 94 -5.34 0.22 2.34
CA GLN A 94 -5.87 -1.05 2.84
C GLN A 94 -4.99 -2.20 2.35
N PRO A 95 -4.68 -3.20 3.19
CA PRO A 95 -3.87 -4.36 2.80
C PRO A 95 -4.65 -5.35 1.93
N GLU A 96 -5.22 -4.86 0.82
CA GLU A 96 -5.90 -5.69 -0.19
C GLU A 96 -4.92 -6.46 -1.10
N LEU A 97 -3.70 -6.73 -0.60
CA LEU A 97 -2.66 -7.43 -1.35
C LEU A 97 -2.86 -8.95 -1.41
N PHE A 98 -3.75 -9.47 -0.57
CA PHE A 98 -4.07 -10.90 -0.50
C PHE A 98 -5.57 -11.06 -0.27
N CYS A 99 -6.10 -12.25 -0.59
CA CYS A 99 -7.42 -12.57 -0.07
C CYS A 99 -7.40 -12.54 1.48
N ASP A 100 -8.46 -12.07 2.08
CA ASP A 100 -8.56 -11.90 3.54
C ASP A 100 -8.20 -13.17 4.31
N PHE A 101 -8.53 -14.34 3.77
CA PHE A 101 -8.22 -15.63 4.39
C PHE A 101 -6.70 -15.84 4.50
N ARG A 102 -5.95 -15.66 3.41
CA ARG A 102 -4.50 -15.88 3.42
C ARG A 102 -3.76 -14.81 4.22
N PHE A 103 -4.19 -13.56 4.12
CA PHE A 103 -3.64 -12.49 4.94
C PHE A 103 -3.80 -12.78 6.44
N ASN A 104 -5.01 -13.15 6.87
CA ASN A 104 -5.28 -13.50 8.26
C ASN A 104 -4.52 -14.74 8.72
N HIS A 105 -4.35 -15.74 7.84
CA HIS A 105 -3.54 -16.92 8.13
C HIS A 105 -2.09 -16.53 8.41
N ILE A 106 -1.45 -15.77 7.50
CA ILE A 106 -0.06 -15.33 7.68
C ILE A 106 0.09 -14.50 8.98
N MET A 107 -0.83 -13.57 9.23
CA MET A 107 -0.78 -12.70 10.41
C MET A 107 -0.93 -13.42 11.73
N LYS A 108 -1.65 -14.55 11.77
CA LYS A 108 -1.95 -15.29 13.00
C LYS A 108 -1.08 -16.51 13.21
N GLU A 109 -0.82 -17.25 12.13
CA GLU A 109 -0.22 -18.58 12.20
C GLU A 109 1.27 -18.59 11.81
N VAL A 110 1.72 -17.59 11.02
CA VAL A 110 3.11 -17.50 10.60
C VAL A 110 3.84 -16.49 11.48
N SER A 111 4.87 -16.94 12.19
CA SER A 111 5.69 -16.05 13.02
C SER A 111 6.40 -14.99 12.16
N PRO A 112 6.54 -13.74 12.67
CA PRO A 112 7.33 -12.73 11.99
C PRO A 112 8.79 -13.19 11.85
N PRO A 113 9.47 -12.83 10.76
CA PRO A 113 10.87 -13.16 10.61
C PRO A 113 11.69 -12.44 11.68
N LEU A 114 12.74 -13.08 12.18
CA LEU A 114 13.69 -12.47 13.10
C LEU A 114 14.47 -11.33 12.43
N ILE A 115 14.77 -11.51 11.14
CA ILE A 115 15.45 -10.53 10.29
C ILE A 115 14.64 -10.36 9.03
N TYR A 116 14.24 -9.14 8.71
CA TYR A 116 13.55 -8.80 7.47
C TYR A 116 14.57 -8.74 6.33
N THR A 117 14.31 -9.49 5.29
CA THR A 117 15.14 -9.51 4.08
C THR A 117 14.32 -9.10 2.87
N PRO A 118 14.90 -8.37 1.90
CA PRO A 118 14.23 -8.12 0.63
C PRO A 118 13.83 -9.41 -0.07
N LEU A 119 12.66 -9.42 -0.68
CA LEU A 119 12.19 -10.54 -1.49
C LEU A 119 12.67 -10.40 -2.93
N LYS A 120 12.86 -11.53 -3.60
CA LYS A 120 13.24 -11.57 -5.02
C LYS A 120 12.03 -11.36 -5.92
N ILE A 121 12.21 -10.58 -6.97
CA ILE A 121 11.25 -10.46 -8.07
C ILE A 121 11.38 -11.72 -8.94
N ILE A 122 10.38 -12.58 -8.87
CA ILE A 122 10.27 -13.79 -9.70
C ILE A 122 9.79 -13.44 -11.12
N PRO A 123 9.93 -14.33 -12.11
CA PRO A 123 9.54 -14.04 -13.49
C PRO A 123 8.09 -13.56 -13.64
N GLU A 124 7.15 -14.15 -12.94
CA GLU A 124 5.73 -13.79 -12.99
C GLU A 124 5.48 -12.36 -12.48
N LEU A 125 6.16 -11.98 -11.40
CA LEU A 125 6.12 -10.62 -10.88
C LEU A 125 6.81 -9.65 -11.84
N GLN A 126 7.92 -10.06 -12.48
CA GLN A 126 8.61 -9.26 -13.49
C GLN A 126 7.71 -8.95 -14.70
N TYR A 127 6.92 -9.93 -15.18
CA TYR A 127 5.94 -9.71 -16.25
C TYR A 127 4.88 -8.69 -15.84
N PHE A 128 4.36 -8.80 -14.63
CA PHE A 128 3.42 -7.83 -14.07
C PHE A 128 4.01 -6.41 -14.04
N LEU A 129 5.25 -6.27 -13.56
CA LEU A 129 5.93 -4.98 -13.43
C LEU A 129 6.23 -4.36 -14.79
N ASN A 130 6.73 -5.13 -15.75
CA ASN A 130 6.99 -4.66 -17.12
C ASN A 130 5.72 -4.22 -17.83
N GLY A 131 4.63 -4.99 -17.69
CA GLY A 131 3.32 -4.61 -18.20
C GLY A 131 2.81 -3.31 -17.56
N SER A 132 3.02 -3.13 -16.27
CA SER A 132 2.64 -1.92 -15.54
C SER A 132 3.41 -0.69 -16.04
N ILE A 133 4.73 -0.79 -16.25
CA ILE A 133 5.56 0.28 -16.84
C ILE A 133 5.02 0.69 -18.22
N THR A 134 4.67 -0.28 -19.06
CA THR A 134 4.13 -0.03 -20.39
C THR A 134 2.87 0.83 -20.35
N TYR A 135 1.95 0.52 -19.45
CA TYR A 135 0.73 1.32 -19.26
C TYR A 135 1.02 2.71 -18.68
N LEU A 136 1.93 2.81 -17.71
CA LEU A 136 2.29 4.08 -17.08
C LEU A 136 2.95 5.08 -18.05
N LYS A 137 3.74 4.58 -19.02
CA LYS A 137 4.36 5.41 -20.06
C LYS A 137 3.35 5.96 -21.08
N GLY A 138 2.15 5.38 -21.17
CA GLY A 138 1.16 5.69 -22.18
C GLY A 138 0.18 6.82 -21.84
N ASP A 139 0.32 7.56 -20.75
CA ASP A 139 -0.59 8.64 -20.27
C ASP A 139 -2.08 8.25 -20.13
N LYS A 140 -2.43 6.97 -20.29
CA LYS A 140 -3.79 6.46 -20.41
C LYS A 140 -4.19 5.51 -19.28
N VAL A 141 -3.81 5.86 -18.05
CA VAL A 141 -4.11 5.03 -16.88
C VAL A 141 -5.49 5.41 -16.32
N CYS A 142 -6.47 4.52 -16.44
CA CYS A 142 -7.77 4.70 -15.83
C CYS A 142 -7.87 3.97 -14.47
N ARG A 143 -8.90 4.34 -13.69
CA ARG A 143 -9.15 3.72 -12.36
C ARG A 143 -9.38 2.21 -12.45
N ASP A 144 -10.08 1.75 -13.50
CA ASP A 144 -10.38 0.33 -13.65
C ASP A 144 -9.14 -0.49 -13.98
N LEU A 145 -8.23 0.05 -14.80
CA LEU A 145 -6.94 -0.58 -15.06
C LEU A 145 -6.12 -0.71 -13.77
N LEU A 146 -6.09 0.33 -12.94
CA LEU A 146 -5.39 0.27 -11.65
C LEU A 146 -6.02 -0.75 -10.70
N SER A 147 -7.35 -0.87 -10.71
CA SER A 147 -8.06 -1.89 -9.93
C SER A 147 -7.72 -3.30 -10.39
N LEU A 148 -7.68 -3.54 -11.70
CA LEU A 148 -7.24 -4.83 -12.27
C LEU A 148 -5.79 -5.14 -11.92
N LYS A 149 -4.91 -4.16 -12.04
CA LYS A 149 -3.49 -4.32 -11.69
C LYS A 149 -3.28 -4.61 -10.19
N ARG A 150 -4.11 -4.08 -9.31
CA ARG A 150 -4.12 -4.45 -7.89
C ARG A 150 -4.46 -5.93 -7.68
N LYS A 151 -5.52 -6.41 -8.34
CA LYS A 151 -5.94 -7.81 -8.24
C LYS A 151 -4.89 -8.75 -8.83
N GLU A 152 -4.27 -8.37 -9.95
CA GLU A 152 -3.18 -9.13 -10.56
C GLU A 152 -1.97 -9.23 -9.61
N LEU A 153 -1.53 -8.10 -9.01
CA LEU A 153 -0.46 -8.11 -8.02
C LEU A 153 -0.79 -9.00 -6.82
N ALA A 154 -2.01 -8.87 -6.29
CA ALA A 154 -2.48 -9.69 -5.17
C ALA A 154 -2.45 -11.19 -5.52
N PHE A 155 -2.86 -11.55 -6.74
CA PHE A 155 -2.81 -12.92 -7.23
C PHE A 155 -1.36 -13.41 -7.36
N VAL A 156 -0.48 -12.63 -8.00
CA VAL A 156 0.94 -13.01 -8.20
C VAL A 156 1.63 -13.22 -6.85
N LEU A 157 1.51 -12.27 -5.94
CA LEU A 157 2.10 -12.40 -4.60
C LEU A 157 1.49 -13.58 -3.86
N GLY A 158 0.17 -13.70 -3.86
CA GLY A 158 -0.53 -14.75 -3.14
C GLY A 158 -0.35 -16.16 -3.70
N TYR A 159 -0.07 -16.34 -4.96
CA TYR A 159 0.05 -17.65 -5.58
C TYR A 159 1.49 -18.17 -5.66
N TYR A 160 2.44 -17.29 -5.94
CA TYR A 160 3.81 -17.70 -6.26
C TYR A 160 4.81 -17.56 -5.10
N TYR A 161 4.49 -16.80 -4.05
CA TYR A 161 5.34 -16.69 -2.87
C TYR A 161 4.83 -17.57 -1.73
N SER A 162 5.75 -18.17 -0.97
CA SER A 162 5.39 -18.92 0.23
C SER A 162 4.87 -18.02 1.35
N ASP A 163 4.13 -18.58 2.31
CA ASP A 163 3.65 -17.81 3.47
C ASP A 163 4.81 -17.30 4.32
N TYR A 164 5.93 -18.04 4.36
CA TYR A 164 7.15 -17.60 5.03
C TYR A 164 7.76 -16.36 4.37
N ASP A 165 7.90 -16.37 3.02
CA ASP A 165 8.40 -15.20 2.28
C ASP A 165 7.48 -14.00 2.47
N LEU A 166 6.17 -14.22 2.34
CA LEU A 166 5.18 -13.18 2.50
C LEU A 166 5.11 -12.62 3.93
N SER A 167 5.55 -13.37 4.94
CA SER A 167 5.57 -12.87 6.32
C SER A 167 6.43 -11.61 6.44
N SER A 168 7.53 -11.52 5.68
CA SER A 168 8.36 -10.30 5.62
C SER A 168 7.63 -9.07 5.06
N LEU A 169 6.64 -9.28 4.20
CA LEU A 169 5.80 -8.21 3.65
C LEU A 169 4.63 -7.86 4.57
N VAL A 170 4.04 -8.84 5.23
CA VAL A 170 2.76 -8.68 5.93
C VAL A 170 2.95 -8.19 7.36
N HIS A 171 3.94 -8.71 8.08
CA HIS A 171 4.11 -8.36 9.49
C HIS A 171 4.42 -6.88 9.77
N PRO A 172 5.13 -6.13 8.91
CA PRO A 172 5.26 -4.68 9.08
C PRO A 172 3.90 -3.95 9.13
N LEU A 173 2.87 -4.52 8.47
CA LEU A 173 1.50 -3.98 8.48
C LEU A 173 0.77 -4.20 9.80
N SER A 174 1.25 -5.09 10.69
CA SER A 174 0.54 -5.52 11.91
C SER A 174 0.14 -4.36 12.81
N LYS A 175 1.02 -3.37 12.98
CA LYS A 175 0.72 -2.18 13.78
C LYS A 175 -0.43 -1.37 13.21
N TYR A 176 -0.50 -1.28 11.89
CA TYR A 176 -1.58 -0.59 11.20
C TYR A 176 -2.88 -1.39 11.24
N VAL A 177 -2.82 -2.69 10.93
CA VAL A 177 -3.98 -3.59 10.94
C VAL A 177 -4.63 -3.67 12.33
N ASN A 178 -3.83 -3.64 13.39
CA ASN A 178 -4.30 -3.63 14.77
C ASN A 178 -4.65 -2.23 15.27
N SER A 179 -4.57 -1.21 14.42
CA SER A 179 -4.92 0.16 14.80
C SER A 179 -6.43 0.39 14.74
N PHE A 180 -6.89 1.30 15.60
CA PHE A 180 -8.27 1.77 15.56
C PHE A 180 -8.66 2.35 14.19
N GLN A 181 -7.73 3.05 13.54
CA GLN A 181 -7.96 3.61 12.21
C GLN A 181 -8.28 2.53 11.17
N TYR A 182 -7.55 1.42 11.18
CA TYR A 182 -7.81 0.29 10.30
C TYR A 182 -9.19 -0.33 10.57
N PHE A 183 -9.53 -0.53 11.84
CA PHE A 183 -10.84 -1.01 12.24
C PHE A 183 -11.96 -0.11 11.69
N VAL A 184 -11.84 1.20 11.83
CA VAL A 184 -12.81 2.17 11.29
C VAL A 184 -12.91 2.05 9.77
N ILE A 185 -11.78 2.05 9.06
CA ILE A 185 -11.74 1.94 7.60
C ILE A 185 -12.41 0.66 7.10
N GLN A 186 -12.25 -0.46 7.78
CA GLN A 186 -12.85 -1.74 7.39
C GLN A 186 -14.36 -1.80 7.64
N ASN A 187 -14.86 -1.03 8.58
CA ASN A 187 -16.22 -1.22 9.07
C ASN A 187 -17.16 -0.02 8.83
N TYR A 188 -16.65 1.17 8.49
CA TYR A 188 -17.50 2.37 8.36
C TYR A 188 -18.64 2.22 7.33
N LYS A 189 -18.46 1.42 6.26
CA LYS A 189 -19.52 1.15 5.26
C LYS A 189 -20.56 0.14 5.71
N LYS A 190 -20.28 -0.61 6.77
CA LYS A 190 -21.15 -1.68 7.31
C LYS A 190 -22.11 -1.16 8.37
N VAL A 191 -21.88 0.06 8.85
CA VAL A 191 -22.64 0.69 9.94
C VAL A 191 -23.17 2.04 9.49
N LYS A 192 -24.25 2.48 10.10
CA LYS A 192 -24.91 3.77 9.79
C LYS A 192 -24.55 4.86 10.80
N THR A 193 -24.15 4.46 12.02
CA THR A 193 -23.87 5.40 13.10
C THR A 193 -22.54 5.11 13.77
N VAL A 194 -22.02 6.10 14.49
CA VAL A 194 -20.79 5.96 15.29
C VAL A 194 -21.00 4.98 16.45
N GLU A 195 -22.20 4.94 17.00
CA GLU A 195 -22.58 4.05 18.08
C GLU A 195 -22.54 2.58 17.62
N GLU A 196 -23.08 2.28 16.44
CA GLU A 196 -22.99 0.95 15.82
C GLU A 196 -21.52 0.54 15.58
N LEU A 197 -20.69 1.48 15.11
CA LEU A 197 -19.27 1.22 14.92
C LEU A 197 -18.55 0.91 16.23
N ALA A 198 -18.85 1.67 17.27
CA ALA A 198 -18.27 1.47 18.60
C ALA A 198 -18.70 0.13 19.21
N GLN A 199 -19.97 -0.24 19.09
CA GLN A 199 -20.48 -1.55 19.51
C GLN A 199 -19.78 -2.69 18.78
N LEU A 200 -19.60 -2.56 17.45
CA LEU A 200 -18.90 -3.55 16.65
C LEU A 200 -17.44 -3.74 17.09
N GLY A 201 -16.79 -2.65 17.54
CA GLY A 201 -15.40 -2.66 18.02
C GLY A 201 -15.24 -2.97 19.50
N GLY A 202 -16.33 -3.17 20.26
CA GLY A 202 -16.29 -3.32 21.72
C GLY A 202 -15.70 -2.09 22.43
N ILE A 203 -15.88 -0.89 21.85
CA ILE A 203 -15.26 0.35 22.30
C ILE A 203 -16.25 1.09 23.20
N LEU A 204 -15.80 1.43 24.41
CA LEU A 204 -16.56 2.30 25.29
C LEU A 204 -16.60 3.73 24.70
N LEU A 205 -17.81 4.26 24.50
CA LEU A 205 -18.04 5.61 23.99
C LEU A 205 -17.68 6.64 25.06
N VAL A 206 -16.45 7.07 25.09
CA VAL A 206 -16.03 8.26 25.84
C VAL A 206 -16.13 9.47 24.89
N HIS A 207 -16.54 10.61 25.40
CA HIS A 207 -16.86 11.81 24.58
C HIS A 207 -15.74 12.22 23.61
N SER A 208 -14.48 12.08 23.98
CA SER A 208 -13.30 12.33 23.14
C SER A 208 -13.19 11.35 21.97
N VAL A 209 -13.54 10.08 22.18
CA VAL A 209 -13.51 9.03 21.14
C VAL A 209 -14.64 9.24 20.14
N VAL A 210 -15.85 9.60 20.62
CA VAL A 210 -16.99 9.92 19.76
C VAL A 210 -16.68 11.10 18.84
N SER A 211 -16.11 12.17 19.37
CA SER A 211 -15.73 13.35 18.58
C SER A 211 -14.71 13.00 17.50
N SER A 212 -13.71 12.20 17.82
CA SER A 212 -12.68 11.75 16.86
C SER A 212 -13.27 10.86 15.76
N ILE A 213 -14.15 9.90 16.13
CA ILE A 213 -14.81 9.01 15.18
C ILE A 213 -15.76 9.79 14.27
N THR A 214 -16.56 10.69 14.84
CA THR A 214 -17.53 11.52 14.09
C THR A 214 -16.81 12.42 13.08
N SER A 215 -15.74 13.10 13.50
CA SER A 215 -14.91 13.89 12.60
C SER A 215 -14.32 13.05 11.48
N PHE A 216 -13.83 11.85 11.80
CA PHE A 216 -13.28 10.90 10.85
C PHE A 216 -14.34 10.39 9.87
N MET A 217 -15.50 9.97 10.34
CA MET A 217 -16.60 9.52 9.49
C MET A 217 -17.13 10.63 8.58
N ASN A 218 -17.27 11.86 9.07
CA ASN A 218 -17.71 12.98 8.26
C ASN A 218 -16.72 13.32 7.13
N LEU A 219 -15.42 13.25 7.38
CA LEU A 219 -14.39 13.40 6.36
C LEU A 219 -14.45 12.30 5.30
N PHE A 220 -14.72 11.08 5.71
CA PHE A 220 -14.88 9.92 4.82
C PHE A 220 -16.15 10.01 3.97
N MET A 221 -17.28 10.38 4.59
CA MET A 221 -18.57 10.50 3.89
C MET A 221 -18.58 11.63 2.85
N ASN A 222 -17.83 12.71 3.11
CA ASN A 222 -17.72 13.86 2.20
C ASN A 222 -16.68 13.65 1.07
N GLY A 223 -16.07 12.47 0.96
CA GLY A 223 -15.17 12.09 -0.15
C GLY A 223 -13.83 12.83 -0.17
N CYS A 224 -13.48 13.56 0.87
CA CYS A 224 -12.26 14.36 0.93
C CYS A 224 -11.08 13.58 1.53
N TRP A 225 -10.45 12.72 0.71
CA TRP A 225 -9.31 11.90 1.08
C TRP A 225 -8.09 12.68 1.63
N ARG A 226 -7.89 13.93 1.18
CA ARG A 226 -6.77 14.77 1.65
C ARG A 226 -6.92 15.17 3.11
N ASP A 227 -8.16 15.46 3.53
CA ASP A 227 -8.45 15.89 4.90
C ASP A 227 -8.49 14.71 5.87
N VAL A 228 -8.88 13.52 5.40
CA VAL A 228 -8.77 12.26 6.16
C VAL A 228 -7.30 11.94 6.48
N LYS A 229 -6.40 12.08 5.51
CA LYS A 229 -4.96 11.91 5.73
C LYS A 229 -4.44 12.87 6.82
N ARG A 230 -4.85 14.14 6.79
CA ARG A 230 -4.42 15.14 7.78
C ARG A 230 -4.94 14.83 9.18
N ALA A 231 -6.22 14.44 9.32
CA ALA A 231 -6.84 14.12 10.61
C ALA A 231 -6.26 12.85 11.26
N LEU A 232 -5.82 11.88 10.47
CA LEU A 232 -5.23 10.62 10.96
C LEU A 232 -3.83 10.78 11.60
N TRP A 233 -3.13 11.88 11.29
CA TRP A 233 -1.72 12.03 11.64
C TRP A 233 -1.44 13.18 12.61
N THR A 234 -2.47 13.89 13.08
CA THR A 234 -2.35 14.99 14.06
C THR A 234 -2.70 14.58 15.49
N THR A 235 -3.06 13.33 15.73
CA THR A 235 -3.22 12.72 17.05
C THR A 235 -2.17 11.62 17.20
#